data_337bf8484144f447b1447a46a0559f42
#
_entry.id   337bf8484144f447b1447a46a0559f42
#
_cell.length_a   1.000
_cell.length_b   1.000
_cell.length_c   1.000
_cell.angle_alpha   90.00
_cell.angle_beta   90.00
_cell.angle_gamma   90.00
#
_symmetry.space_group_name_H-M   'P 1'
#
loop_
_entity.id
_entity.type
_entity.pdbx_description
1 polymer ?
#
loop_
_entity_poly.entity_id
_entity_poly.type
_entity_poly.pdbx_seq_one_letter_code
_entity_poly.pdbx_strand_id
1 'polypeptide(L)'
;MNNIKKNSGFTLIEILVVIGIIAILAAVVIIAINPARQFAQARNTQRWSNVNTILNAIGQRMVDNRGLWLTSATCTATLPSTATPIGSGAGNINLDPCIVPTYVSIMVMDPSVGVATNTGYTVVVGANGRITIAAPGAELVPELGGISVSR
;
A
#
# COMPACT_ATOMS: atom_id res chain seq x y z
N MET A 1 -13.42 -59.93 -31.80
CA MET A 1 -11.96 -59.64 -31.65
C MET A 1 -11.86 -58.20 -31.14
N ASN A 2 -11.54 -58.00 -29.86
CA ASN A 2 -11.37 -56.67 -29.29
C ASN A 2 -9.95 -56.15 -29.63
N ASN A 3 -9.87 -55.09 -30.44
CA ASN A 3 -8.62 -54.38 -30.68
C ASN A 3 -8.23 -53.61 -29.39
N ILE A 4 -7.29 -54.13 -28.62
CA ILE A 4 -6.67 -53.41 -27.51
C ILE A 4 -5.78 -52.35 -28.15
N LYS A 5 -6.21 -51.07 -28.07
CA LYS A 5 -5.36 -49.92 -28.45
C LYS A 5 -4.17 -49.89 -27.47
N LYS A 6 -2.95 -50.11 -28.02
CA LYS A 6 -1.72 -49.89 -27.26
C LYS A 6 -1.59 -48.41 -26.93
N ASN A 7 -1.70 -48.07 -25.65
CA ASN A 7 -1.34 -46.74 -25.19
C ASN A 7 0.17 -46.62 -25.22
N SER A 8 0.69 -45.73 -26.07
CA SER A 8 2.11 -45.36 -26.04
C SER A 8 2.33 -44.44 -24.82
N GLY A 9 3.16 -44.87 -23.88
CA GLY A 9 3.62 -44.05 -22.76
C GLY A 9 4.75 -43.11 -23.19
N PHE A 10 4.90 -41.99 -22.50
CA PHE A 10 6.03 -41.09 -22.69
C PHE A 10 7.35 -41.74 -22.30
N THR A 11 8.41 -41.42 -23.04
CA THR A 11 9.76 -41.88 -22.72
C THR A 11 10.39 -40.93 -21.66
N LEU A 12 11.32 -41.50 -20.86
CA LEU A 12 12.04 -40.70 -19.85
C LEU A 12 12.84 -39.56 -20.51
N ILE A 13 13.38 -39.78 -21.72
CA ILE A 13 14.15 -38.78 -22.45
C ILE A 13 13.25 -37.62 -22.92
N GLU A 14 12.01 -37.88 -23.33
CA GLU A 14 11.08 -36.83 -23.75
C GLU A 14 10.77 -35.88 -22.59
N ILE A 15 10.50 -36.41 -21.40
CA ILE A 15 10.26 -35.59 -20.19
C ILE A 15 11.51 -34.81 -19.81
N LEU A 16 12.69 -35.44 -19.85
CA LEU A 16 13.97 -34.80 -19.51
C LEU A 16 14.29 -33.61 -20.43
N VAL A 17 14.10 -33.77 -21.75
CA VAL A 17 14.31 -32.69 -22.73
C VAL A 17 13.30 -31.54 -22.48
N VAL A 18 12.03 -31.84 -22.24
CA VAL A 18 11.00 -30.83 -22.00
C VAL A 18 11.30 -30.02 -20.75
N ILE A 19 11.62 -30.65 -19.60
CA ILE A 19 11.97 -29.92 -18.38
C ILE A 19 13.26 -29.10 -18.56
N GLY A 20 14.23 -29.57 -19.33
CA GLY A 20 15.45 -28.83 -19.69
C GLY A 20 15.13 -27.53 -20.46
N ILE A 21 14.27 -27.61 -21.45
CA ILE A 21 13.84 -26.45 -22.24
C ILE A 21 13.05 -25.48 -21.38
N ILE A 22 12.11 -25.98 -20.57
CA ILE A 22 11.32 -25.14 -19.65
C ILE A 22 12.23 -24.40 -18.66
N ALA A 23 13.24 -25.06 -18.11
CA ALA A 23 14.18 -24.45 -17.17
C ALA A 23 14.96 -23.28 -17.80
N ILE A 24 15.43 -23.44 -19.05
CA ILE A 24 16.12 -22.37 -19.78
C ILE A 24 15.20 -21.20 -20.06
N LEU A 25 13.98 -21.46 -20.54
CA LEU A 25 13.00 -20.40 -20.83
C LEU A 25 12.57 -19.67 -19.57
N ALA A 26 12.34 -20.39 -18.46
CA ALA A 26 11.99 -19.79 -17.18
C ALA A 26 13.10 -18.86 -16.65
N ALA A 27 14.38 -19.26 -16.77
CA ALA A 27 15.50 -18.44 -16.34
C ALA A 27 15.54 -17.10 -17.10
N VAL A 28 15.35 -17.10 -18.43
CA VAL A 28 15.33 -15.88 -19.24
C VAL A 28 14.17 -14.96 -18.84
N VAL A 29 12.97 -15.52 -18.61
CA VAL A 29 11.78 -14.75 -18.22
C VAL A 29 11.96 -14.09 -16.84
N ILE A 30 12.49 -14.81 -15.85
CA ILE A 30 12.72 -14.28 -14.50
C ILE A 30 13.67 -13.06 -14.53
N ILE A 31 14.75 -13.13 -15.32
CA ILE A 31 15.68 -11.99 -15.47
C ILE A 31 14.99 -10.80 -16.15
N ALA A 32 14.17 -11.04 -17.18
CA ALA A 32 13.50 -9.98 -17.94
C ALA A 32 12.43 -9.22 -17.11
N ILE A 33 11.71 -9.90 -16.21
CA ILE A 33 10.61 -9.31 -15.42
C ILE A 33 11.11 -8.43 -14.27
N ASN A 34 12.30 -8.64 -13.72
CA ASN A 34 12.82 -7.98 -12.51
C ASN A 34 11.80 -8.03 -11.35
N PRO A 35 11.69 -9.15 -10.62
CA PRO A 35 10.65 -9.33 -9.58
C PRO A 35 10.70 -8.28 -8.47
N ALA A 36 11.89 -7.81 -8.09
CA ALA A 36 12.07 -6.81 -7.05
C ALA A 36 11.35 -5.49 -7.40
N ARG A 37 11.45 -5.06 -8.67
CA ARG A 37 10.76 -3.88 -9.18
C ARG A 37 9.23 -4.06 -9.17
N GLN A 38 8.73 -5.24 -9.53
CA GLN A 38 7.30 -5.55 -9.51
C GLN A 38 6.74 -5.48 -8.08
N PHE A 39 7.45 -6.04 -7.11
CA PHE A 39 7.05 -5.95 -5.70
C PHE A 39 7.09 -4.50 -5.18
N ALA A 40 8.07 -3.70 -5.56
CA ALA A 40 8.12 -2.29 -5.19
C ALA A 40 6.95 -1.50 -5.80
N GLN A 41 6.58 -1.76 -7.05
CA GLN A 41 5.40 -1.17 -7.70
C GLN A 41 4.10 -1.59 -7.01
N ALA A 42 3.95 -2.86 -6.63
CA ALA A 42 2.78 -3.35 -5.91
C ALA A 42 2.62 -2.66 -4.54
N ARG A 43 3.70 -2.51 -3.77
CA ARG A 43 3.68 -1.76 -2.51
C ARG A 43 3.35 -0.28 -2.72
N ASN A 44 3.86 0.36 -3.76
CA ASN A 44 3.50 1.74 -4.08
C ASN A 44 2.02 1.88 -4.45
N THR A 45 1.44 0.93 -5.17
CA THR A 45 0.00 0.91 -5.47
C THR A 45 -0.82 0.82 -4.17
N GLN A 46 -0.39 -0.01 -3.22
CA GLN A 46 -1.01 -0.09 -1.91
C GLN A 46 -0.89 1.24 -1.14
N ARG A 47 0.27 1.91 -1.18
CA ARG A 47 0.47 3.24 -0.57
C ARG A 47 -0.48 4.29 -1.16
N TRP A 48 -0.65 4.32 -2.48
CA TRP A 48 -1.63 5.20 -3.13
C TRP A 48 -3.05 4.98 -2.61
N SER A 49 -3.47 3.73 -2.49
CA SER A 49 -4.77 3.36 -1.91
C SER A 49 -4.89 3.85 -0.47
N ASN A 50 -3.88 3.58 0.36
CA ASN A 50 -3.86 3.93 1.78
C ASN A 50 -3.91 5.44 2.02
N VAL A 51 -3.11 6.22 1.28
CA VAL A 51 -3.09 7.69 1.36
C VAL A 51 -4.47 8.27 1.03
N ASN A 52 -5.12 7.77 -0.04
CA ASN A 52 -6.48 8.18 -0.38
C ASN A 52 -7.50 7.76 0.69
N THR A 53 -7.35 6.60 1.28
CA THR A 53 -8.24 6.11 2.35
C THR A 53 -8.18 7.03 3.57
N ILE A 54 -6.98 7.39 4.04
CA ILE A 54 -6.80 8.31 5.18
C ILE A 54 -7.40 9.69 4.85
N LEU A 55 -7.08 10.23 3.67
CA LEU A 55 -7.56 11.56 3.28
C LEU A 55 -9.08 11.60 3.14
N ASN A 56 -9.69 10.55 2.58
CA ASN A 56 -11.15 10.43 2.48
C ASN A 56 -11.80 10.33 3.86
N ALA A 57 -11.24 9.56 4.80
CA ALA A 57 -11.74 9.43 6.16
C ALA A 57 -11.70 10.78 6.90
N ILE A 58 -10.61 11.54 6.78
CA ILE A 58 -10.49 12.89 7.31
C ILE A 58 -11.55 13.80 6.67
N GLY A 59 -11.70 13.76 5.35
CA GLY A 59 -12.69 14.55 4.63
C GLY A 59 -14.13 14.25 5.06
N GLN A 60 -14.50 12.97 5.20
CA GLN A 60 -15.83 12.56 5.69
C GLN A 60 -16.10 13.08 7.10
N ARG A 61 -15.11 12.94 8.03
CA ARG A 61 -15.22 13.49 9.36
C ARG A 61 -15.43 15.02 9.35
N MET A 62 -14.70 15.72 8.50
CA MET A 62 -14.89 17.18 8.37
C MET A 62 -16.28 17.53 7.85
N VAL A 63 -16.81 16.79 6.88
CA VAL A 63 -18.18 17.00 6.37
C VAL A 63 -19.20 16.86 7.48
N ASP A 64 -19.10 15.84 8.33
CA ASP A 64 -19.98 15.62 9.47
C ASP A 64 -19.87 16.75 10.52
N ASN A 65 -18.73 17.43 10.57
CA ASN A 65 -18.45 18.56 11.47
C ASN A 65 -18.51 19.93 10.74
N ARG A 66 -19.37 20.08 9.73
CA ARG A 66 -19.61 21.35 9.02
C ARG A 66 -18.35 21.93 8.33
N GLY A 67 -17.47 21.08 7.85
CA GLY A 67 -16.23 21.45 7.18
C GLY A 67 -15.05 21.72 8.12
N LEU A 68 -15.19 21.49 9.43
CA LEU A 68 -14.14 21.75 10.42
C LEU A 68 -13.57 20.44 10.98
N TRP A 69 -12.26 20.43 11.23
CA TRP A 69 -11.65 19.39 12.04
C TRP A 69 -11.83 19.74 13.53
N LEU A 70 -12.77 19.07 14.18
CA LEU A 70 -13.09 19.32 15.60
C LEU A 70 -12.49 18.22 16.47
N THR A 71 -11.91 18.63 17.60
CA THR A 71 -11.53 17.73 18.69
C THR A 71 -12.74 17.37 19.55
N SER A 72 -12.71 16.20 20.18
CA SER A 72 -13.72 15.69 21.09
C SER A 72 -13.07 14.90 22.23
N ALA A 73 -13.85 14.41 23.18
CA ALA A 73 -13.32 13.58 24.27
C ALA A 73 -12.60 12.31 23.76
N THR A 74 -13.03 11.78 22.61
CA THR A 74 -12.42 10.60 21.98
C THR A 74 -11.34 10.99 20.94
N CYS A 75 -11.48 12.11 20.26
CA CYS A 75 -10.54 12.59 19.24
C CYS A 75 -9.84 13.85 19.74
N THR A 76 -8.71 13.73 20.37
CA THR A 76 -7.91 14.86 20.88
C THR A 76 -6.87 15.37 19.87
N ALA A 77 -6.69 14.70 18.74
CA ALA A 77 -5.72 15.03 17.72
C ALA A 77 -6.07 16.35 17.01
N THR A 78 -5.14 17.27 16.93
CA THR A 78 -5.20 18.49 16.09
C THR A 78 -4.34 18.32 14.87
N LEU A 79 -4.88 18.62 13.67
CA LEU A 79 -4.11 18.48 12.43
C LEU A 79 -2.92 19.45 12.41
N PRO A 80 -1.69 18.97 12.17
CA PRO A 80 -0.47 19.77 12.26
C PRO A 80 -0.24 20.63 11.01
N SER A 81 0.42 21.77 11.20
CA SER A 81 0.89 22.62 10.10
C SER A 81 2.27 22.21 9.53
N THR A 82 2.90 21.21 10.14
CA THR A 82 4.16 20.61 9.67
C THR A 82 3.93 19.13 9.39
N ALA A 83 4.67 18.54 8.45
CA ALA A 83 4.53 17.13 8.12
C ALA A 83 4.84 16.26 9.35
N THR A 84 3.81 15.67 9.93
CA THR A 84 3.89 14.87 11.16
C THR A 84 3.50 13.43 10.87
N PRO A 85 4.26 12.43 11.35
CA PRO A 85 3.91 11.02 11.20
C PRO A 85 2.58 10.70 11.90
N ILE A 86 1.79 9.81 11.28
CA ILE A 86 0.52 9.31 11.83
C ILE A 86 0.80 8.03 12.64
N GLY A 87 0.31 7.96 13.88
CA GLY A 87 0.44 6.78 14.74
C GLY A 87 0.31 7.13 16.22
N SER A 88 0.33 6.12 17.07
CA SER A 88 0.21 6.28 18.54
C SER A 88 1.54 6.54 19.25
N GLY A 89 2.67 6.59 18.52
CA GLY A 89 4.01 6.84 19.06
C GLY A 89 4.22 8.27 19.53
N ALA A 90 5.21 8.48 20.38
CA ALA A 90 5.57 9.81 20.88
C ALA A 90 6.00 10.73 19.71
N GLY A 91 5.45 11.95 19.69
CA GLY A 91 5.70 12.92 18.61
C GLY A 91 4.87 12.70 17.34
N ASN A 92 4.11 11.63 17.26
CA ASN A 92 3.19 11.34 16.16
C ASN A 92 1.78 11.85 16.44
N ILE A 93 0.99 12.03 15.40
CA ILE A 93 -0.43 12.35 15.56
C ILE A 93 -1.28 11.08 15.54
N ASN A 94 -2.02 10.83 16.62
CA ASN A 94 -2.91 9.68 16.68
C ASN A 94 -4.29 10.02 16.09
N LEU A 95 -4.50 9.66 14.83
CA LEU A 95 -5.78 9.83 14.14
C LEU A 95 -6.74 8.65 14.35
N ASP A 96 -6.26 7.53 14.90
CA ASP A 96 -7.07 6.32 15.10
C ASP A 96 -8.39 6.60 15.85
N PRO A 97 -8.41 7.23 17.02
CA PRO A 97 -9.65 7.51 17.74
C PRO A 97 -10.58 8.52 17.03
N CYS A 98 -10.05 9.20 16.00
CA CYS A 98 -10.79 10.21 15.26
C CYS A 98 -11.54 9.65 14.06
N ILE A 99 -10.97 8.64 13.40
CA ILE A 99 -11.49 8.14 12.13
C ILE A 99 -11.87 6.65 12.16
N VAL A 100 -11.36 5.88 13.11
CA VAL A 100 -11.70 4.46 13.31
C VAL A 100 -12.73 4.34 14.44
N PRO A 101 -13.73 3.46 14.33
CA PRO A 101 -14.13 2.69 13.17
C PRO A 101 -15.12 3.41 12.24
N THR A 102 -15.47 4.66 12.52
CA THR A 102 -16.60 5.37 11.90
C THR A 102 -16.40 5.61 10.40
N TYR A 103 -15.22 6.05 9.98
CA TYR A 103 -14.93 6.45 8.60
C TYR A 103 -14.02 5.43 7.88
N VAL A 104 -13.26 4.66 8.64
CA VAL A 104 -12.46 3.55 8.15
C VAL A 104 -12.50 2.42 9.19
N SER A 105 -12.58 1.18 8.77
CA SER A 105 -12.73 0.02 9.67
C SER A 105 -11.50 -0.20 10.56
N ILE A 106 -10.32 0.01 10.03
CA ILE A 106 -9.02 -0.07 10.73
C ILE A 106 -8.07 0.98 10.16
N MET A 107 -7.12 1.45 10.98
CA MET A 107 -6.05 2.32 10.49
C MET A 107 -5.16 1.58 9.49
N VAL A 108 -4.98 2.17 8.32
CA VAL A 108 -4.12 1.61 7.28
C VAL A 108 -2.65 1.88 7.58
N MET A 109 -1.78 0.92 7.24
CA MET A 109 -0.35 0.95 7.52
C MET A 109 0.45 0.75 6.24
N ASP A 110 1.66 1.31 6.21
CA ASP A 110 2.60 1.08 5.11
C ASP A 110 2.96 -0.40 5.02
N PRO A 111 2.95 -1.01 3.82
CA PRO A 111 3.15 -2.45 3.65
C PRO A 111 4.57 -2.94 4.00
N SER A 112 5.53 -2.04 4.19
CA SER A 112 6.91 -2.43 4.49
C SER A 112 7.39 -1.99 5.87
N VAL A 113 6.95 -0.83 6.36
CA VAL A 113 7.47 -0.22 7.60
C VAL A 113 6.37 0.18 8.60
N GLY A 114 5.09 0.07 8.21
CA GLY A 114 3.97 0.50 9.04
C GLY A 114 3.77 -0.36 10.28
N VAL A 115 3.63 0.31 11.42
CA VAL A 115 3.23 -0.28 12.71
C VAL A 115 2.25 0.66 13.42
N ALA A 116 1.55 0.20 14.45
CA ALA A 116 0.55 1.03 15.15
C ALA A 116 1.12 2.32 15.75
N THR A 117 2.36 2.30 16.18
CA THR A 117 3.04 3.49 16.73
C THR A 117 3.47 4.48 15.64
N ASN A 118 3.70 4.01 14.42
CA ASN A 118 4.02 4.82 13.23
C ASN A 118 3.50 4.10 11.98
N THR A 119 2.43 4.60 11.40
CA THR A 119 1.79 3.97 10.24
C THR A 119 2.63 4.03 8.95
N GLY A 120 3.71 4.80 8.93
CA GLY A 120 4.53 5.07 7.75
C GLY A 120 3.97 6.19 6.85
N TYR A 121 2.90 6.86 7.27
CA TYR A 121 2.30 7.99 6.57
C TYR A 121 2.45 9.27 7.36
N THR A 122 2.43 10.41 6.67
CA THR A 122 2.47 11.74 7.29
C THR A 122 1.25 12.55 6.90
N VAL A 123 0.86 13.48 7.79
CA VAL A 123 -0.21 14.45 7.54
C VAL A 123 0.32 15.86 7.76
N VAL A 124 -0.16 16.80 6.95
CA VAL A 124 0.11 18.23 7.10
C VAL A 124 -1.08 19.04 6.58
N VAL A 125 -1.37 20.15 7.24
CA VAL A 125 -2.30 21.17 6.75
C VAL A 125 -1.49 22.34 6.19
N GLY A 126 -1.62 22.57 4.89
CA GLY A 126 -0.98 23.71 4.23
C GLY A 126 -1.58 25.07 4.65
N ALA A 127 -0.87 26.15 4.39
CA ALA A 127 -1.30 27.51 4.69
C ALA A 127 -2.65 27.90 4.02
N ASN A 128 -3.01 27.22 2.94
CA ASN A 128 -4.29 27.36 2.24
C ASN A 128 -5.44 26.48 2.82
N GLY A 129 -5.21 25.82 3.96
CA GLY A 129 -6.17 24.92 4.60
C GLY A 129 -6.27 23.53 3.96
N ARG A 130 -5.50 23.22 2.92
CA ARG A 130 -5.51 21.90 2.28
C ARG A 130 -4.78 20.89 3.14
N ILE A 131 -5.40 19.72 3.28
CA ILE A 131 -4.81 18.59 3.99
C ILE A 131 -4.05 17.74 2.98
N THR A 132 -2.79 17.46 3.28
CA THR A 132 -1.93 16.58 2.48
C THR A 132 -1.57 15.36 3.29
N ILE A 133 -1.78 14.19 2.72
CA ILE A 133 -1.28 12.91 3.24
C ILE A 133 -0.18 12.42 2.29
N ALA A 134 0.94 12.01 2.86
CA ALA A 134 2.07 11.50 2.07
C ALA A 134 2.57 10.16 2.60
N ALA A 135 3.22 9.41 1.73
CA ALA A 135 3.89 8.15 2.02
C ALA A 135 5.42 8.30 1.82
N PRO A 136 6.17 8.69 2.87
CA PRO A 136 7.63 8.86 2.76
C PRO A 136 8.38 7.57 2.38
N GLY A 137 7.79 6.40 2.71
CA GLY A 137 8.31 5.08 2.33
C GLY A 137 8.11 4.70 0.86
N ALA A 138 7.68 5.62 -0.01
CA ALA A 138 7.52 5.34 -1.44
C ALA A 138 8.84 4.87 -2.06
N GLU A 139 8.75 3.79 -2.83
CA GLU A 139 9.88 3.17 -3.52
C GLU A 139 9.93 3.65 -4.98
N LEU A 140 11.07 3.52 -5.64
CA LEU A 140 11.27 3.96 -7.04
C LEU A 140 10.98 5.46 -7.23
N VAL A 141 11.20 6.28 -6.21
CA VAL A 141 10.86 7.71 -6.19
C VAL A 141 11.50 8.50 -7.35
N PRO A 142 12.78 8.27 -7.73
CA PRO A 142 13.38 8.97 -8.87
C PRO A 142 12.65 8.72 -10.20
N GLU A 143 12.00 7.56 -10.34
CA GLU A 143 11.35 7.15 -11.57
C GLU A 143 9.83 7.42 -11.57
N LEU A 144 9.16 7.21 -10.44
CA LEU A 144 7.70 7.26 -10.31
C LEU A 144 7.18 8.49 -9.54
N GLY A 145 8.08 9.30 -8.97
CA GLY A 145 7.72 10.42 -8.09
C GLY A 145 7.30 9.99 -6.69
N GLY A 146 7.19 10.94 -5.79
CA GLY A 146 6.70 10.73 -4.42
C GLY A 146 5.18 10.49 -4.39
N ILE A 147 4.71 9.77 -3.36
CA ILE A 147 3.30 9.48 -3.17
C ILE A 147 2.72 10.45 -2.16
N SER A 148 1.88 11.38 -2.62
CA SER A 148 1.12 12.31 -1.79
C SER A 148 -0.18 12.74 -2.46
N VAL A 149 -1.22 12.99 -1.66
CA VAL A 149 -2.51 13.51 -2.13
C VAL A 149 -2.95 14.65 -1.24
N SER A 150 -3.49 15.71 -1.84
CA SER A 150 -3.95 16.92 -1.15
C SER A 150 -5.39 17.28 -1.53
N ARG A 151 -6.15 17.69 -0.58
CA ARG A 151 -7.52 18.24 -0.76
C ARG A 151 -7.80 19.40 0.16
#